data_1d9872e6e6542662aef958b9143109cc
#
_entry.id   1d9872e6e6542662aef958b9143109cc
#
_cell.length_a   1.000
_cell.length_b   1.000
_cell.length_c   1.000
_cell.angle_alpha   90.00
_cell.angle_beta   90.00
_cell.angle_gamma   90.00
#
_symmetry.space_group_name_H-M   'P 1'
#
loop_
_entity.id
_entity.type
_entity.pdbx_description
1 polymer ?
#
loop_
_entity_poly.entity_id
_entity_poly.type
_entity_poly.pdbx_seq_one_letter_code
_entity_poly.pdbx_strand_id
1 'polypeptide(L)'
;MYEIGKPAIYGSTLSLSPDKSLLLIATVHRPYSYQVPVYNFPQKFEVIDLQGNSIYTLADNPTINIPMGYDTTSPYPRQFGWRSDQPATVYWAEAQDKGDPKQNKTDFMDIIYQISYPFNSEKQEVAKTEKRFRNILWNDDAFALLIETSRETRKNRTFTFKPCSSESPVLLFDVSTDDNYNNPGNPLTVKNAYGKYIVYINKAHNELLMLAQGASPKGICLTLAVTI
;
A
#
# COMPACT_ATOMS: atom_id res chain seq x y z
N MET A 1 -10.87 -19.60 -23.59
CA MET A 1 -9.95 -19.42 -22.44
C MET A 1 -8.56 -19.25 -23.04
N TYR A 2 -7.89 -18.17 -22.77
CA TYR A 2 -6.54 -17.92 -23.26
C TYR A 2 -5.57 -18.02 -22.09
N GLU A 3 -4.47 -18.74 -22.27
CA GLU A 3 -3.38 -18.78 -21.30
C GLU A 3 -2.52 -17.52 -21.47
N ILE A 4 -2.30 -16.82 -20.37
CA ILE A 4 -1.42 -15.65 -20.31
C ILE A 4 -0.19 -16.05 -19.51
N GLY A 5 0.98 -15.87 -20.12
CA GLY A 5 2.27 -16.12 -19.46
C GLY A 5 2.80 -17.55 -19.61
N LYS A 6 3.90 -17.83 -18.93
CA LYS A 6 4.58 -19.13 -18.93
C LYS A 6 4.21 -19.93 -17.68
N PRO A 7 4.29 -21.27 -17.72
CA PRO A 7 4.15 -22.07 -16.52
C PRO A 7 5.18 -21.62 -15.45
N ALA A 8 4.68 -21.16 -14.30
CA ALA A 8 5.48 -20.65 -13.20
C ALA A 8 4.77 -20.87 -11.86
N ILE A 9 5.49 -20.74 -10.76
CA ILE A 9 4.90 -20.62 -9.43
C ILE A 9 4.60 -19.15 -9.20
N TYR A 10 3.32 -18.79 -9.20
CA TYR A 10 2.90 -17.42 -8.95
C TYR A 10 2.81 -17.15 -7.44
N GLY A 11 3.33 -15.99 -7.03
CA GLY A 11 3.16 -15.45 -5.68
C GLY A 11 1.77 -14.89 -5.45
N SER A 12 1.59 -14.22 -4.33
CA SER A 12 0.29 -13.61 -3.96
C SER A 12 -0.07 -12.35 -4.77
N THR A 13 0.90 -11.75 -5.46
CA THR A 13 0.67 -10.53 -6.25
C THR A 13 0.25 -10.91 -7.66
N LEU A 14 -1.03 -10.74 -7.94
CA LEU A 14 -1.62 -10.86 -9.26
C LEU A 14 -2.77 -9.85 -9.35
N SER A 15 -2.57 -8.79 -10.12
CA SER A 15 -3.60 -7.75 -10.23
C SER A 15 -3.56 -7.04 -11.59
N LEU A 16 -4.76 -6.72 -12.08
CA LEU A 16 -4.96 -5.99 -13.33
C LEU A 16 -4.88 -4.48 -13.06
N SER A 17 -4.17 -3.74 -13.93
CA SER A 17 -4.14 -2.27 -13.90
C SER A 17 -5.56 -1.69 -13.95
N PRO A 18 -5.81 -0.49 -13.42
CA PRO A 18 -7.13 0.12 -13.46
C PRO A 18 -7.72 0.24 -14.86
N ASP A 19 -6.92 0.59 -15.86
CA ASP A 19 -7.31 0.66 -17.28
C ASP A 19 -7.41 -0.70 -17.99
N LYS A 20 -7.05 -1.79 -17.29
CA LYS A 20 -7.11 -3.18 -17.76
C LYS A 20 -6.13 -3.51 -18.89
N SER A 21 -5.10 -2.72 -19.08
CA SER A 21 -4.11 -2.93 -20.16
C SER A 21 -2.93 -3.81 -19.74
N LEU A 22 -2.61 -3.87 -18.45
CA LEU A 22 -1.41 -4.50 -17.90
C LEU A 22 -1.72 -5.37 -16.68
N LEU A 23 -0.86 -6.35 -16.41
CA LEU A 23 -0.90 -7.20 -15.23
C LEU A 23 0.35 -6.98 -14.38
N LEU A 24 0.17 -6.79 -13.09
CA LEU A 24 1.23 -6.86 -12.07
C LEU A 24 1.24 -8.27 -11.51
N ILE A 25 2.38 -8.94 -11.60
CA ILE A 25 2.56 -10.32 -11.15
C ILE A 25 3.79 -10.46 -10.26
N ALA A 26 3.75 -11.46 -9.38
CA ALA A 26 4.93 -11.97 -8.69
C ALA A 26 5.14 -13.44 -9.06
N THR A 27 6.36 -13.79 -9.43
CA THR A 27 6.76 -15.17 -9.69
C THR A 27 7.80 -15.63 -8.69
N VAL A 28 7.57 -16.81 -8.09
CA VAL A 28 8.50 -17.44 -7.15
C VAL A 28 9.53 -18.25 -7.94
N HIS A 29 10.81 -18.06 -7.61
CA HIS A 29 11.89 -18.79 -8.26
C HIS A 29 12.88 -19.38 -7.25
N ARG A 30 13.83 -20.14 -7.73
CA ARG A 30 14.90 -20.76 -6.93
C ARG A 30 15.90 -19.70 -6.41
N PRO A 31 16.57 -19.97 -5.24
CA PRO A 31 16.53 -21.23 -4.46
C PRO A 31 15.29 -21.32 -3.56
N TYR A 32 14.70 -22.52 -3.46
CA TYR A 32 13.66 -22.82 -2.48
C TYR A 32 14.29 -23.21 -1.14
N SER A 33 13.58 -22.96 -0.04
CA SER A 33 14.08 -23.18 1.30
C SER A 33 13.06 -23.95 2.16
N TYR A 34 13.54 -24.81 3.04
CA TYR A 34 12.72 -25.44 4.08
C TYR A 34 12.74 -24.66 5.39
N GLN A 35 13.53 -23.56 5.45
CA GLN A 35 13.71 -22.78 6.68
C GLN A 35 12.80 -21.58 6.77
N VAL A 36 12.25 -21.12 5.65
CA VAL A 36 11.35 -19.95 5.60
C VAL A 36 10.05 -20.30 4.89
N PRO A 37 8.94 -19.60 5.22
CA PRO A 37 7.67 -19.75 4.51
C PRO A 37 7.79 -19.37 3.02
N VAL A 38 6.90 -19.92 2.19
CA VAL A 38 6.90 -19.71 0.73
C VAL A 38 6.82 -18.23 0.32
N TYR A 39 6.16 -17.39 1.11
CA TYR A 39 6.06 -15.95 0.83
C TYR A 39 7.39 -15.20 1.08
N ASN A 40 8.39 -15.85 1.68
CA ASN A 40 9.74 -15.35 1.85
C ASN A 40 10.73 -15.95 0.85
N PHE A 41 10.27 -16.79 -0.08
CA PHE A 41 11.11 -17.28 -1.18
C PHE A 41 11.49 -16.16 -2.14
N PRO A 42 12.53 -16.34 -2.97
CA PRO A 42 12.86 -15.38 -3.99
C PRO A 42 11.66 -15.12 -4.90
N GLN A 43 11.35 -13.85 -5.10
CA GLN A 43 10.22 -13.43 -5.92
C GLN A 43 10.61 -12.30 -6.86
N LYS A 44 10.27 -12.48 -8.13
CA LYS A 44 10.40 -11.45 -9.15
C LYS A 44 9.03 -10.77 -9.34
N PHE A 45 9.01 -9.46 -9.21
CA PHE A 45 7.83 -8.61 -9.42
C PHE A 45 7.93 -7.94 -10.78
N GLU A 46 6.95 -8.18 -11.63
CA GLU A 46 6.95 -7.71 -13.01
C GLU A 46 5.59 -7.13 -13.41
N VAL A 47 5.64 -6.17 -14.32
CA VAL A 47 4.48 -5.76 -15.12
C VAL A 47 4.58 -6.46 -16.48
N ILE A 48 3.51 -7.14 -16.85
CA ILE A 48 3.39 -7.84 -18.13
C ILE A 48 2.20 -7.30 -18.92
N ASP A 49 2.23 -7.46 -20.23
CA ASP A 49 1.06 -7.22 -21.08
C ASP A 49 0.05 -8.39 -21.04
N LEU A 50 -1.09 -8.23 -21.69
CA LEU A 50 -2.13 -9.28 -21.77
C LEU A 50 -1.71 -10.46 -22.67
N GLN A 51 -0.60 -10.38 -23.37
CA GLN A 51 0.01 -11.44 -24.15
C GLN A 51 1.05 -12.23 -23.36
N GLY A 52 1.38 -11.77 -22.13
CA GLY A 52 2.35 -12.40 -21.24
C GLY A 52 3.81 -11.95 -21.48
N ASN A 53 4.03 -10.89 -22.24
CA ASN A 53 5.36 -10.32 -22.41
C ASN A 53 5.71 -9.44 -21.22
N SER A 54 6.92 -9.58 -20.70
CA SER A 54 7.45 -8.71 -19.64
C SER A 54 7.69 -7.30 -20.20
N ILE A 55 7.01 -6.31 -19.60
CA ILE A 55 7.16 -4.89 -19.95
C ILE A 55 8.17 -4.23 -19.04
N TYR A 56 8.10 -4.51 -17.74
CA TYR A 56 8.99 -3.90 -16.75
C TYR A 56 9.22 -4.81 -15.55
N THR A 57 10.45 -4.92 -15.09
CA THR A 57 10.81 -5.61 -13.85
C THR A 57 10.92 -4.58 -12.73
N LEU A 58 10.03 -4.67 -11.74
CA LEU A 58 10.00 -3.77 -10.58
C LEU A 58 11.07 -4.14 -9.54
N ALA A 59 11.18 -5.44 -9.25
CA ALA A 59 12.16 -5.96 -8.31
C ALA A 59 12.39 -7.47 -8.52
N ASP A 60 13.56 -7.93 -8.13
CA ASP A 60 13.89 -9.35 -8.01
C ASP A 60 14.45 -9.58 -6.61
N ASN A 61 13.56 -9.91 -5.69
CA ASN A 61 13.88 -10.06 -4.27
C ASN A 61 14.47 -11.46 -4.01
N PRO A 62 15.62 -11.58 -3.33
CA PRO A 62 16.16 -12.88 -2.90
C PRO A 62 15.32 -13.48 -1.77
N THR A 63 15.73 -14.65 -1.24
CA THR A 63 15.16 -15.22 -0.03
C THR A 63 15.19 -14.20 1.10
N ILE A 64 14.02 -13.95 1.71
CA ILE A 64 13.87 -12.96 2.78
C ILE A 64 13.96 -13.65 4.13
N ASN A 65 14.91 -13.19 4.95
CA ASN A 65 14.96 -13.55 6.36
C ASN A 65 14.62 -12.32 7.20
N ILE A 66 13.40 -12.25 7.70
CA ILE A 66 12.92 -11.13 8.50
C ILE A 66 13.41 -11.30 9.94
N PRO A 67 14.12 -10.32 10.53
CA PRO A 67 14.53 -10.37 11.93
C PRO A 67 13.33 -10.50 12.86
N MET A 68 13.53 -11.16 14.00
CA MET A 68 12.48 -11.22 15.03
C MET A 68 12.40 -9.88 15.77
N GLY A 69 11.21 -9.31 15.86
CA GLY A 69 10.97 -8.06 16.58
C GLY A 69 9.69 -7.35 16.16
N TYR A 70 9.38 -6.28 16.91
CA TYR A 70 8.30 -5.38 16.54
C TYR A 70 8.73 -4.52 15.35
N ASP A 71 7.79 -4.26 14.46
CA ASP A 71 7.96 -3.39 13.29
C ASP A 71 9.09 -3.82 12.33
N THR A 72 9.56 -5.08 12.44
CA THR A 72 10.48 -5.67 11.45
C THR A 72 9.77 -6.01 10.16
N THR A 73 10.49 -5.91 9.04
CA THR A 73 9.93 -6.16 7.70
C THR A 73 11.03 -6.61 6.72
N SER A 74 10.64 -6.89 5.48
CA SER A 74 11.58 -7.12 4.39
C SER A 74 12.44 -5.86 4.13
N PRO A 75 13.77 -5.99 3.98
CA PRO A 75 14.62 -4.87 3.55
C PRO A 75 14.46 -4.52 2.05
N TYR A 76 13.79 -5.38 1.29
CA TYR A 76 13.58 -5.24 -0.15
C TYR A 76 12.25 -4.57 -0.46
N PRO A 77 12.07 -4.05 -1.70
CA PRO A 77 10.79 -3.49 -2.16
C PRO A 77 9.63 -4.45 -1.91
N ARG A 78 8.51 -3.92 -1.41
CA ARG A 78 7.36 -4.71 -0.97
C ARG A 78 6.04 -3.98 -1.15
N GLN A 79 4.91 -4.69 -0.96
CA GLN A 79 3.56 -4.14 -1.02
C GLN A 79 3.28 -3.45 -2.36
N PHE A 80 3.69 -4.10 -3.45
CA PHE A 80 3.40 -3.62 -4.79
C PHE A 80 1.91 -3.59 -5.06
N GLY A 81 1.43 -2.50 -5.65
CA GLY A 81 0.03 -2.33 -6.03
C GLY A 81 -0.17 -1.28 -7.11
N TRP A 82 -1.35 -1.30 -7.73
CA TRP A 82 -1.78 -0.25 -8.65
C TRP A 82 -2.42 0.89 -7.88
N ARG A 83 -2.10 2.13 -8.22
CA ARG A 83 -2.89 3.30 -7.82
C ARG A 83 -4.28 3.15 -8.41
N SER A 84 -5.31 3.19 -7.56
CA SER A 84 -6.68 2.99 -8.03
C SER A 84 -7.24 4.18 -8.82
N ASP A 85 -6.64 5.36 -8.67
CA ASP A 85 -7.03 6.62 -9.31
C ASP A 85 -6.33 6.88 -10.65
N GLN A 86 -5.29 6.11 -10.99
CA GLN A 86 -4.48 6.26 -12.20
C GLN A 86 -4.63 5.06 -13.14
N PRO A 87 -4.49 5.22 -14.48
CA PRO A 87 -4.70 4.13 -15.43
C PRO A 87 -3.73 2.96 -15.25
N ALA A 88 -2.43 3.25 -15.14
CA ALA A 88 -1.38 2.23 -15.06
C ALA A 88 -0.15 2.78 -14.30
N THR A 89 -0.32 3.08 -13.01
CA THR A 89 0.75 3.52 -12.12
C THR A 89 0.92 2.52 -10.99
N VAL A 90 2.11 1.91 -10.89
CA VAL A 90 2.47 0.99 -9.80
C VAL A 90 3.10 1.77 -8.66
N TYR A 91 2.76 1.42 -7.42
CA TYR A 91 3.44 1.90 -6.23
C TYR A 91 3.97 0.74 -5.38
N TRP A 92 4.95 1.02 -4.52
CA TRP A 92 5.55 0.07 -3.57
C TRP A 92 6.21 0.80 -2.40
N ALA A 93 6.57 0.07 -1.36
CA ALA A 93 7.30 0.59 -0.21
C ALA A 93 8.72 0.02 -0.13
N GLU A 94 9.67 0.86 0.29
CA GLU A 94 11.07 0.48 0.57
C GLU A 94 11.43 0.86 2.01
N ALA A 95 11.95 -0.12 2.78
CA ALA A 95 12.38 0.10 4.16
C ALA A 95 13.71 0.87 4.20
N GLN A 96 13.77 1.97 4.93
CA GLN A 96 14.96 2.80 5.07
C GLN A 96 15.89 2.31 6.17
N ASP A 97 15.34 1.59 7.15
CA ASP A 97 16.03 0.98 8.28
C ASP A 97 16.49 -0.46 8.00
N LYS A 98 16.61 -0.84 6.72
CA LYS A 98 16.94 -2.21 6.29
C LYS A 98 16.00 -3.28 6.88
N GLY A 99 14.78 -2.89 7.24
CA GLY A 99 13.77 -3.77 7.81
C GLY A 99 13.94 -4.09 9.31
N ASP A 100 14.90 -3.48 10.00
CA ASP A 100 15.14 -3.67 11.44
C ASP A 100 15.32 -2.32 12.14
N PRO A 101 14.25 -1.77 12.74
CA PRO A 101 14.30 -0.46 13.39
C PRO A 101 15.10 -0.43 14.68
N LYS A 102 15.43 -1.59 15.25
CA LYS A 102 16.26 -1.67 16.44
C LYS A 102 17.74 -1.48 16.14
N GLN A 103 18.18 -2.03 15.00
CA GLN A 103 19.57 -1.94 14.56
C GLN A 103 19.85 -0.67 13.73
N ASN A 104 18.86 -0.21 12.98
CA ASN A 104 19.02 0.91 12.06
C ASN A 104 17.96 1.97 12.36
N LYS A 105 18.33 2.99 13.12
CA LYS A 105 17.45 4.12 13.40
C LYS A 105 17.45 5.09 12.22
N THR A 106 16.26 5.45 11.76
CA THR A 106 16.01 6.41 10.68
C THR A 106 14.85 7.31 11.05
N ASP A 107 14.80 8.51 10.49
CA ASP A 107 13.69 9.44 10.71
C ASP A 107 12.38 8.90 10.10
N PHE A 108 12.51 8.19 8.97
CA PHE A 108 11.40 7.53 8.29
C PHE A 108 11.72 6.05 8.13
N MET A 109 10.79 5.19 8.58
CA MET A 109 10.96 3.74 8.43
C MET A 109 10.76 3.29 6.99
N ASP A 110 9.81 3.92 6.27
CA ASP A 110 9.51 3.55 4.90
C ASP A 110 9.38 4.77 3.99
N ILE A 111 9.79 4.62 2.73
CA ILE A 111 9.48 5.53 1.64
C ILE A 111 8.62 4.78 0.63
N ILE A 112 7.54 5.41 0.20
CA ILE A 112 6.66 4.90 -0.84
C ILE A 112 7.05 5.54 -2.16
N TYR A 113 7.27 4.70 -3.17
CA TYR A 113 7.60 5.10 -4.53
C TYR A 113 6.50 4.71 -5.49
N GLN A 114 6.49 5.35 -6.64
CA GLN A 114 5.65 5.00 -7.78
C GLN A 114 6.39 5.13 -9.10
N ILE A 115 5.87 4.45 -10.12
CA ILE A 115 6.27 4.59 -11.52
C ILE A 115 5.05 4.36 -12.41
N SER A 116 4.90 5.19 -13.45
CA SER A 116 3.77 5.12 -14.38
C SER A 116 4.19 4.51 -15.73
N TYR A 117 3.25 3.82 -16.37
CA TYR A 117 3.45 3.41 -17.78
C TYR A 117 3.80 4.64 -18.65
N PRO A 118 4.76 4.55 -19.57
CA PRO A 118 5.46 3.35 -20.08
C PRO A 118 6.72 2.91 -19.29
N PHE A 119 6.89 3.29 -18.03
CA PHE A 119 8.00 2.90 -17.11
C PHE A 119 9.39 3.33 -17.60
N ASN A 120 9.49 4.41 -18.34
CA ASN A 120 10.73 4.96 -18.90
C ASN A 120 11.27 6.18 -18.12
N SER A 121 10.59 6.56 -17.05
CA SER A 121 11.01 7.61 -16.11
C SER A 121 11.69 7.00 -14.88
N GLU A 122 12.34 7.83 -14.08
CA GLU A 122 12.78 7.44 -12.74
C GLU A 122 11.58 7.24 -11.81
N LYS A 123 11.76 6.39 -10.78
CA LYS A 123 10.76 6.24 -9.73
C LYS A 123 10.56 7.58 -9.00
N GLN A 124 9.32 7.90 -8.70
CA GLN A 124 8.94 9.12 -8.00
C GLN A 124 8.56 8.79 -6.55
N GLU A 125 9.04 9.60 -5.62
CA GLU A 125 8.62 9.51 -4.22
C GLU A 125 7.18 9.99 -4.07
N VAL A 126 6.35 9.18 -3.41
CA VAL A 126 4.94 9.46 -3.14
C VAL A 126 4.76 10.05 -1.75
N ALA A 127 5.35 9.39 -0.75
CA ALA A 127 5.25 9.76 0.66
C ALA A 127 6.32 9.03 1.49
N LYS A 128 6.54 9.54 2.71
CA LYS A 128 7.37 8.92 3.75
C LYS A 128 6.52 8.61 4.97
N THR A 129 6.88 7.55 5.70
CA THR A 129 6.21 7.19 6.95
C THR A 129 7.21 7.03 8.09
N GLU A 130 6.90 7.59 9.25
CA GLU A 130 7.72 7.43 10.46
C GLU A 130 7.59 6.03 11.07
N LYS A 131 6.46 5.37 10.83
CA LYS A 131 6.19 3.98 11.21
C LYS A 131 6.06 3.12 9.95
N ARG A 132 5.80 1.81 10.12
CA ARG A 132 5.66 0.94 8.95
C ARG A 132 4.48 1.34 8.08
N PHE A 133 4.76 1.51 6.82
CA PHE A 133 3.73 1.69 5.80
C PHE A 133 2.74 0.53 5.84
N ARG A 134 1.45 0.85 5.90
CA ARG A 134 0.38 -0.13 5.86
C ARG A 134 -0.40 -0.10 4.56
N ASN A 135 -0.88 1.08 4.17
CA ASN A 135 -1.70 1.24 2.96
C ASN A 135 -1.83 2.71 2.54
N ILE A 136 -2.21 2.93 1.29
CA ILE A 136 -2.73 4.20 0.78
C ILE A 136 -4.13 3.96 0.24
N LEU A 137 -5.06 4.84 0.62
CA LEU A 137 -6.38 4.91 0.04
C LEU A 137 -6.43 6.15 -0.87
N TRP A 138 -6.46 5.89 -2.15
CA TRP A 138 -6.37 6.92 -3.18
C TRP A 138 -7.72 7.63 -3.41
N ASN A 139 -7.67 8.91 -3.76
CA ASN A 139 -8.78 9.65 -4.36
C ASN A 139 -8.34 10.24 -5.70
N ASP A 140 -7.34 11.11 -5.70
CA ASP A 140 -6.73 11.73 -6.88
C ASP A 140 -5.31 12.24 -6.54
N ASP A 141 -4.68 12.99 -7.45
CA ASP A 141 -3.35 13.57 -7.22
C ASP A 141 -3.35 14.73 -6.20
N ALA A 142 -4.50 15.24 -5.82
CA ALA A 142 -4.62 16.30 -4.81
C ALA A 142 -4.88 15.78 -3.40
N PHE A 143 -5.41 14.54 -3.28
CA PHE A 143 -5.79 13.96 -2.00
C PHE A 143 -5.68 12.44 -1.97
N ALA A 144 -5.09 11.92 -0.90
CA ALA A 144 -5.12 10.52 -0.53
C ALA A 144 -5.01 10.38 1.00
N LEU A 145 -5.32 9.19 1.52
CA LEU A 145 -5.08 8.83 2.92
C LEU A 145 -3.90 7.88 3.00
N LEU A 146 -2.90 8.27 3.79
CA LEU A 146 -1.73 7.45 4.11
C LEU A 146 -1.93 6.80 5.46
N ILE A 147 -1.76 5.49 5.53
CA ILE A 147 -1.91 4.72 6.76
C ILE A 147 -0.59 4.07 7.11
N GLU A 148 -0.12 4.33 8.32
CA GLU A 148 1.03 3.65 8.90
C GLU A 148 0.65 2.93 10.19
N THR A 149 1.43 1.95 10.57
CA THR A 149 1.19 1.12 11.76
C THR A 149 2.46 0.90 12.55
N SER A 150 2.30 0.77 13.86
CA SER A 150 3.36 0.27 14.74
C SER A 150 2.80 -0.83 15.63
N ARG A 151 3.42 -2.00 15.55
CA ARG A 151 3.11 -3.14 16.44
C ARG A 151 3.69 -2.93 17.84
N GLU A 152 4.79 -2.18 17.94
CA GLU A 152 5.42 -1.86 19.22
C GLU A 152 4.49 -1.00 20.08
N THR A 153 3.88 0.04 19.49
CA THR A 153 2.98 0.95 20.21
C THR A 153 1.52 0.56 20.10
N ARG A 154 1.19 -0.47 19.28
CA ARG A 154 -0.18 -0.91 18.96
C ARG A 154 -1.04 0.22 18.42
N LYS A 155 -0.51 1.02 17.51
CA LYS A 155 -1.20 2.16 16.92
C LYS A 155 -1.26 2.10 15.42
N ASN A 156 -2.37 2.63 14.89
CA ASN A 156 -2.52 3.01 13.49
C ASN A 156 -2.66 4.52 13.42
N ARG A 157 -1.87 5.16 12.57
CA ARG A 157 -1.99 6.59 12.27
C ARG A 157 -2.46 6.75 10.82
N THR A 158 -3.45 7.58 10.62
CA THR A 158 -3.98 7.94 9.31
C THR A 158 -3.74 9.41 9.06
N PHE A 159 -3.16 9.72 7.92
CA PHE A 159 -2.85 11.08 7.50
C PHE A 159 -3.59 11.41 6.22
N THR A 160 -3.99 12.66 6.06
CA THR A 160 -4.30 13.22 4.76
C THR A 160 -3.02 13.73 4.10
N PHE A 161 -2.85 13.52 2.82
CA PHE A 161 -1.70 14.02 2.09
C PHE A 161 -2.00 14.22 0.61
N LYS A 162 -1.16 15.03 -0.03
CA LYS A 162 -1.14 15.22 -1.47
C LYS A 162 -0.01 14.36 -2.06
N PRO A 163 -0.33 13.35 -2.88
CA PRO A 163 0.68 12.48 -3.47
C PRO A 163 1.76 13.26 -4.23
N CYS A 164 3.01 12.82 -4.08
CA CYS A 164 4.17 13.40 -4.77
C CYS A 164 4.40 14.90 -4.49
N SER A 165 3.86 15.43 -3.39
CA SER A 165 4.07 16.80 -2.94
C SER A 165 5.18 16.86 -1.88
N SER A 166 5.83 18.02 -1.78
CA SER A 166 6.72 18.32 -0.66
C SER A 166 5.99 18.76 0.61
N GLU A 167 4.67 18.90 0.56
CA GLU A 167 3.85 19.24 1.73
C GLU A 167 3.83 18.08 2.71
N SER A 168 3.98 18.38 3.99
CA SER A 168 3.93 17.36 5.04
C SER A 168 2.52 16.77 5.17
N PRO A 169 2.38 15.44 5.31
CA PRO A 169 1.11 14.82 5.63
C PRO A 169 0.51 15.36 6.93
N VAL A 170 -0.80 15.56 6.97
CA VAL A 170 -1.52 16.05 8.15
C VAL A 170 -2.16 14.87 8.88
N LEU A 171 -1.86 14.72 10.17
CA LEU A 171 -2.44 13.65 10.99
C LEU A 171 -3.95 13.85 11.15
N LEU A 172 -4.71 12.84 10.74
CA LEU A 172 -6.17 12.81 10.87
C LEU A 172 -6.60 11.96 12.07
N PHE A 173 -6.02 10.76 12.22
CA PHE A 173 -6.32 9.83 13.31
C PHE A 173 -5.04 9.20 13.86
N ASP A 174 -4.98 9.07 15.19
CA ASP A 174 -4.00 8.27 15.93
C ASP A 174 -4.76 7.36 16.91
N VAL A 175 -5.03 6.13 16.48
CA VAL A 175 -5.90 5.21 17.21
C VAL A 175 -5.14 3.95 17.64
N SER A 176 -5.46 3.45 18.84
CA SER A 176 -4.99 2.16 19.27
C SER A 176 -5.66 1.04 18.48
N THR A 177 -4.90 0.01 18.09
CA THR A 177 -5.46 -1.19 17.46
C THR A 177 -6.37 -1.99 18.39
N ASP A 178 -6.26 -1.75 19.71
CA ASP A 178 -7.03 -2.43 20.74
C ASP A 178 -8.29 -1.63 21.15
N ASP A 179 -8.41 -0.38 20.69
CA ASP A 179 -9.55 0.49 21.01
C ASP A 179 -10.64 0.42 19.95
N ASN A 180 -11.66 -0.39 20.23
CA ASN A 180 -12.81 -0.51 19.35
C ASN A 180 -13.83 0.64 19.50
N TYR A 181 -13.77 1.41 20.61
CA TYR A 181 -14.76 2.47 20.88
C TYR A 181 -14.43 3.77 20.15
N ASN A 182 -13.15 4.13 20.09
CA ASN A 182 -12.67 5.34 19.41
C ASN A 182 -12.22 5.09 17.97
N ASN A 183 -12.47 3.90 17.44
CA ASN A 183 -12.13 3.57 16.07
C ASN A 183 -13.05 4.34 15.10
N PRO A 184 -12.53 5.25 14.26
CA PRO A 184 -13.34 6.03 13.32
C PRO A 184 -13.95 5.18 12.20
N GLY A 185 -13.59 3.90 12.11
CA GLY A 185 -14.02 2.99 11.05
C GLY A 185 -13.24 3.16 9.75
N ASN A 186 -13.92 2.88 8.65
CA ASN A 186 -13.34 2.96 7.31
C ASN A 186 -13.92 4.14 6.54
N PRO A 187 -13.13 4.83 5.71
CA PRO A 187 -13.66 5.88 4.86
C PRO A 187 -14.63 5.30 3.83
N LEU A 188 -15.68 6.05 3.56
CA LEU A 188 -16.60 5.72 2.47
C LEU A 188 -15.83 5.74 1.15
N THR A 189 -16.08 4.73 0.32
CA THR A 189 -15.44 4.63 -1.00
C THR A 189 -16.49 4.59 -2.11
N VAL A 190 -16.11 5.09 -3.27
CA VAL A 190 -16.94 5.08 -4.48
C VAL A 190 -16.14 4.53 -5.65
N LYS A 191 -16.81 4.00 -6.66
CA LYS A 191 -16.16 3.55 -7.88
C LYS A 191 -15.87 4.74 -8.79
N ASN A 192 -14.64 4.82 -9.26
CA ASN A 192 -14.21 5.78 -10.27
C ASN A 192 -14.51 5.28 -11.71
N ALA A 193 -14.05 6.02 -12.71
CA ALA A 193 -14.22 5.67 -14.14
C ALA A 193 -13.59 4.33 -14.53
N TYR A 194 -12.58 3.85 -13.79
CA TYR A 194 -11.96 2.54 -14.00
C TYR A 194 -12.69 1.40 -13.27
N GLY A 195 -13.76 1.71 -12.51
CA GLY A 195 -14.47 0.75 -11.68
C GLY A 195 -13.70 0.35 -10.41
N LYS A 196 -12.61 1.07 -10.08
CA LYS A 196 -11.83 0.88 -8.85
C LYS A 196 -12.39 1.74 -7.72
N TYR A 197 -12.29 1.24 -6.49
CA TYR A 197 -12.71 2.00 -5.32
C TYR A 197 -11.67 3.07 -4.97
N ILE A 198 -12.16 4.30 -4.81
CA ILE A 198 -11.41 5.46 -4.32
C ILE A 198 -12.14 6.06 -3.12
N VAL A 199 -11.43 6.80 -2.28
CA VAL A 199 -12.03 7.50 -1.13
C VAL A 199 -13.04 8.52 -1.63
N TYR A 200 -14.23 8.55 -1.02
CA TYR A 200 -15.22 9.57 -1.29
C TYR A 200 -14.97 10.81 -0.43
N ILE A 201 -14.99 11.98 -1.07
CA ILE A 201 -14.91 13.28 -0.41
C ILE A 201 -16.15 14.08 -0.76
N ASN A 202 -16.83 14.58 0.25
CA ASN A 202 -17.88 15.56 0.09
C ASN A 202 -17.28 16.94 -0.16
N LYS A 203 -17.04 17.28 -1.43
CA LYS A 203 -16.38 18.54 -1.85
C LYS A 203 -17.16 19.80 -1.45
N ALA A 204 -18.48 19.70 -1.26
CA ALA A 204 -19.31 20.84 -0.87
C ALA A 204 -19.02 21.32 0.56
N HIS A 205 -18.58 20.41 1.43
CA HIS A 205 -18.34 20.68 2.85
C HIS A 205 -16.88 20.41 3.26
N ASN A 206 -16.04 19.97 2.34
CA ASN A 206 -14.66 19.52 2.61
C ASN A 206 -14.62 18.44 3.69
N GLU A 207 -15.44 17.39 3.54
CA GLU A 207 -15.62 16.34 4.54
C GLU A 207 -15.28 14.96 3.99
N LEU A 208 -14.63 14.18 4.83
CA LEU A 208 -14.44 12.75 4.67
C LEU A 208 -15.56 12.03 5.44
N LEU A 209 -16.28 11.14 4.78
CA LEU A 209 -17.30 10.33 5.45
C LEU A 209 -16.68 9.01 5.91
N MET A 210 -16.82 8.71 7.21
CA MET A 210 -16.32 7.49 7.84
C MET A 210 -17.46 6.57 8.22
N LEU A 211 -17.31 5.28 7.94
CA LEU A 211 -18.24 4.23 8.39
C LEU A 211 -17.70 3.64 9.69
N ALA A 212 -18.06 4.27 10.80
CA ALA A 212 -17.67 3.83 12.13
C ALA A 212 -18.57 2.67 12.60
N GLN A 213 -17.97 1.77 13.37
CA GLN A 213 -18.66 0.68 14.08
C GLN A 213 -18.50 0.85 15.60
N GLY A 214 -18.15 2.06 16.05
CA GLY A 214 -17.91 2.36 17.46
C GLY A 214 -19.16 2.13 18.30
N ALA A 215 -19.01 1.42 19.41
CA ALA A 215 -20.06 1.30 20.40
C ALA A 215 -20.17 2.63 21.16
N SER A 216 -21.38 3.16 21.28
CA SER A 216 -21.70 4.29 22.15
C SER A 216 -22.75 3.88 23.17
N PRO A 217 -22.92 4.61 24.27
CA PRO A 217 -24.04 4.37 25.22
C PRO A 217 -25.42 4.43 24.56
N LYS A 218 -25.50 4.99 23.36
CA LYS A 218 -26.76 5.13 22.59
C LYS A 218 -26.87 4.11 21.43
N GLY A 219 -25.95 3.14 21.34
CA GLY A 219 -25.89 2.15 20.26
C GLY A 219 -24.71 2.38 19.28
N ILE A 220 -24.76 1.70 18.14
CA ILE A 220 -23.71 1.78 17.10
C ILE A 220 -23.93 3.04 16.27
N CYS A 221 -22.91 3.89 16.18
CA CYS A 221 -22.90 5.02 15.27
C CYS A 221 -22.34 4.56 13.91
N LEU A 222 -23.13 4.64 12.84
CA LEU A 222 -22.77 4.10 11.52
C LEU A 222 -22.02 5.08 10.61
N THR A 223 -22.06 6.37 10.90
CA THR A 223 -21.45 7.38 10.03
C THR A 223 -20.92 8.56 10.84
N LEU A 224 -19.70 8.94 10.56
CA LEU A 224 -19.04 10.14 11.10
C LEU A 224 -18.53 10.97 9.94
N ALA A 225 -18.85 12.26 9.90
CA ALA A 225 -18.22 13.21 8.99
C ALA A 225 -17.01 13.84 9.68
N VAL A 226 -15.90 13.93 8.98
CA VAL A 226 -14.65 14.53 9.46
C VAL A 226 -14.25 15.62 8.47
N THR A 227 -14.12 16.84 8.93
CA THR A 227 -13.58 17.95 8.11
C THR A 227 -12.10 17.73 7.85
N ILE A 228 -11.65 17.91 6.61
CA ILE A 228 -10.28 17.68 6.14
C ILE A 228 -9.66 18.96 5.56
#